data_408bdd5b9c331cc86d34d754b81b3ff8
#
_entry.id   408bdd5b9c331cc86d34d754b81b3ff8
#
_cell.length_a   1.000
_cell.length_b   1.000
_cell.length_c   1.000
_cell.angle_alpha   90.00
_cell.angle_beta   90.00
_cell.angle_gamma   90.00
#
_symmetry.space_group_name_H-M   'P 1'
#
loop_
_entity.id
_entity.type
_entity.pdbx_description
1 polymer ?
#
loop_
_entity_poly.entity_id
_entity_poly.type
_entity_poly.pdbx_seq_one_letter_code
_entity_poly.pdbx_strand_id
1 'polypeptide(L)'
;MIKTSYPNYDPSAGYMTEKIQQAYISNAIKLNVLPMDAHRMPEIVSLVASNNLLKPIQFWQLFSVLGQNNIVRIVHKFYDRVYRDEPWFTSVFARIGDASHHVRTQASMWLDVMGGGFFYHGAEFRLNFHHQHNAFQLMNREGAERWLKLMVETLDESEEYMANDNRVRISINTFLTHFMEKYMIDFDFETAQLFGSTNQPMKRKLNFLNMTDAAIEALSEAELKEGLIGRGINVEGQIDKLALIKKAKSL
;
A
#
# COMPACT_ATOMS: atom_id res chain seq x y z
N MET A 1 3.13 19.63 14.25
CA MET A 1 3.58 18.43 13.50
C MET A 1 4.00 17.39 14.53
N ILE A 2 3.19 16.34 14.74
CA ILE A 2 3.54 15.25 15.65
C ILE A 2 4.68 14.49 14.98
N LYS A 3 5.89 14.58 15.53
CA LYS A 3 7.00 13.71 15.12
C LYS A 3 6.67 12.29 15.59
N THR A 4 6.05 11.50 14.75
CA THR A 4 5.96 10.06 14.96
C THR A 4 7.36 9.49 14.74
N SER A 5 8.11 9.29 15.82
CA SER A 5 9.36 8.55 15.74
C SER A 5 9.04 7.07 15.68
N TYR A 6 9.07 6.49 14.49
CA TYR A 6 9.11 5.05 14.36
C TYR A 6 10.46 4.53 14.86
N PRO A 7 10.50 3.31 15.41
CA PRO A 7 11.76 2.73 15.83
C PRO A 7 12.72 2.66 14.64
N ASN A 8 13.99 2.96 14.92
CA ASN A 8 15.03 2.84 13.90
C ASN A 8 15.03 1.42 13.35
N TYR A 9 14.83 1.32 12.05
CA TYR A 9 14.90 0.09 11.31
C TYR A 9 16.11 0.15 10.38
N ASP A 10 17.00 -0.81 10.53
CA ASP A 10 18.15 -0.97 9.65
C ASP A 10 17.79 -1.92 8.50
N PRO A 11 17.58 -1.42 7.28
CA PRO A 11 17.26 -2.25 6.13
C PRO A 11 18.43 -3.15 5.69
N SER A 12 19.64 -2.96 6.21
CA SER A 12 20.78 -3.84 5.91
C SER A 12 20.55 -5.28 6.37
N ALA A 13 19.69 -5.47 7.37
CA ALA A 13 19.23 -6.80 7.79
C ALA A 13 18.19 -7.41 6.83
N GLY A 14 17.65 -6.62 5.90
CA GLY A 14 16.71 -7.04 4.87
C GLY A 14 15.26 -7.21 5.31
N TYR A 15 14.98 -7.32 6.62
CA TYR A 15 13.63 -7.63 7.10
C TYR A 15 13.36 -7.01 8.48
N MET A 16 12.11 -6.58 8.68
CA MET A 16 11.66 -6.09 9.99
C MET A 16 11.67 -7.23 11.02
N THR A 17 12.20 -6.94 12.19
CA THR A 17 12.16 -7.89 13.31
C THR A 17 10.82 -7.84 14.03
N GLU A 18 10.45 -8.91 14.72
CA GLU A 18 9.25 -8.97 15.57
C GLU A 18 9.20 -7.81 16.58
N LYS A 19 10.34 -7.51 17.20
CA LYS A 19 10.46 -6.37 18.15
C LYS A 19 10.08 -5.04 17.52
N ILE A 20 10.52 -4.79 16.29
CA ILE A 20 10.21 -3.57 15.56
C ILE A 20 8.72 -3.56 15.18
N GLN A 21 8.17 -4.69 14.73
CA GLN A 21 6.75 -4.83 14.42
C GLN A 21 5.88 -4.52 15.65
N GLN A 22 6.20 -5.06 16.81
CA GLN A 22 5.49 -4.80 18.06
C GLN A 22 5.56 -3.32 18.46
N ALA A 23 6.70 -2.68 18.25
CA ALA A 23 6.87 -1.25 18.53
C ALA A 23 5.99 -0.39 17.60
N TYR A 24 5.83 -0.77 16.32
CA TYR A 24 4.91 -0.12 15.39
C TYR A 24 3.47 -0.20 15.86
N ILE A 25 3.02 -1.40 16.19
CA ILE A 25 1.64 -1.65 16.65
C ILE A 25 1.37 -0.86 17.93
N SER A 26 2.28 -0.91 18.89
CA SER A 26 2.16 -0.20 20.16
C SER A 26 2.07 1.32 19.96
N ASN A 27 2.85 1.86 19.02
CA ASN A 27 2.80 3.28 18.71
C ASN A 27 1.49 3.67 18.00
N ALA A 28 1.01 2.86 17.08
CA ALA A 28 -0.24 3.09 16.38
C ALA A 28 -1.46 3.04 17.33
N ILE A 29 -1.44 2.14 18.32
CA ILE A 29 -2.45 2.11 19.39
C ILE A 29 -2.41 3.40 20.22
N LYS A 30 -1.23 3.86 20.65
CA LYS A 30 -1.08 5.11 21.42
C LYS A 30 -1.59 6.34 20.66
N LEU A 31 -1.48 6.33 19.35
CA LEU A 31 -1.96 7.40 18.47
C LEU A 31 -3.44 7.28 18.11
N ASN A 32 -4.18 6.34 18.71
CA ASN A 32 -5.57 6.00 18.40
C ASN A 32 -5.81 5.68 16.91
N VAL A 33 -4.84 5.10 16.27
CA VAL A 33 -4.86 4.72 14.88
C VAL A 33 -5.29 3.27 14.71
N LEU A 34 -4.87 2.42 15.66
CA LEU A 34 -5.30 1.04 15.78
C LEU A 34 -6.11 0.86 17.08
N PRO A 35 -7.06 -0.06 17.09
CA PRO A 35 -7.81 -0.39 18.31
C PRO A 35 -6.89 -1.01 19.36
N MET A 36 -7.32 -0.98 20.62
CA MET A 36 -6.55 -1.48 21.78
C MET A 36 -6.12 -2.95 21.65
N ASP A 37 -6.87 -3.75 20.93
CA ASP A 37 -6.61 -5.18 20.67
C ASP A 37 -5.81 -5.44 19.38
N ALA A 38 -5.28 -4.40 18.75
CA ALA A 38 -4.48 -4.52 17.53
C ALA A 38 -3.20 -5.36 17.68
N HIS A 39 -2.81 -5.70 18.91
CA HIS A 39 -1.72 -6.65 19.15
C HIS A 39 -1.97 -8.02 18.52
N ARG A 40 -3.21 -8.35 18.17
CA ARG A 40 -3.60 -9.54 17.40
C ARG A 40 -3.48 -9.36 15.89
N MET A 41 -3.30 -8.13 15.42
CA MET A 41 -3.21 -7.82 13.98
C MET A 41 -2.03 -8.52 13.26
N PRO A 42 -0.88 -8.80 13.89
CA PRO A 42 0.20 -9.56 13.26
C PRO A 42 -0.22 -10.95 12.79
N GLU A 43 -1.18 -11.57 13.47
CA GLU A 43 -1.72 -12.88 13.07
C GLU A 43 -2.59 -12.79 11.81
N ILE A 44 -3.17 -11.61 11.57
CA ILE A 44 -4.16 -11.37 10.50
C ILE A 44 -3.52 -10.71 9.29
N VAL A 45 -2.68 -9.69 9.53
CA VAL A 45 -1.97 -8.94 8.48
C VAL A 45 -0.52 -8.83 8.89
N SER A 46 0.30 -9.78 8.46
CA SER A 46 1.74 -9.67 8.69
C SER A 46 2.31 -8.50 7.87
N LEU A 47 2.86 -7.51 8.57
CA LEU A 47 3.66 -6.42 7.97
C LEU A 47 5.08 -6.88 7.66
N VAL A 48 5.48 -8.05 8.16
CA VAL A 48 6.82 -8.60 7.98
C VAL A 48 6.87 -9.51 6.76
N ALA A 49 7.75 -9.20 5.84
CA ALA A 49 8.02 -10.07 4.70
C ALA A 49 8.79 -11.33 5.14
N SER A 50 8.49 -12.45 4.51
CA SER A 50 9.22 -13.70 4.73
C SER A 50 10.59 -13.63 4.04
N ASN A 51 11.65 -14.09 4.72
CA ASN A 51 12.97 -14.28 4.11
C ASN A 51 13.04 -15.50 3.16
N ASN A 52 11.99 -16.32 3.10
CA ASN A 52 11.88 -17.39 2.13
C ASN A 52 11.62 -16.82 0.73
N LEU A 53 12.62 -16.92 -0.16
CA LEU A 53 12.57 -16.37 -1.52
C LEU A 53 11.48 -16.96 -2.42
N LEU A 54 10.91 -18.10 -2.03
CA LEU A 54 9.77 -18.71 -2.75
C LEU A 54 8.43 -18.05 -2.41
N LYS A 55 8.39 -17.24 -1.35
CA LYS A 55 7.17 -16.50 -0.97
C LYS A 55 7.21 -15.10 -1.54
N PRO A 56 6.14 -14.61 -2.18
CA PRO A 56 6.09 -13.23 -2.66
C PRO A 56 6.16 -12.26 -1.49
N ILE A 57 6.75 -11.08 -1.73
CA ILE A 57 6.61 -9.92 -0.84
C ILE A 57 5.35 -9.19 -1.28
N GLN A 58 4.42 -8.97 -0.35
CA GLN A 58 3.25 -8.15 -0.60
C GLN A 58 3.63 -6.67 -0.52
N PHE A 59 2.95 -5.79 -1.26
CA PHE A 59 3.35 -4.37 -1.25
C PHE A 59 3.20 -3.70 0.13
N TRP A 60 2.29 -4.15 0.98
CA TRP A 60 2.18 -3.69 2.38
C TRP A 60 3.27 -4.24 3.32
N GLN A 61 4.18 -5.05 2.81
CA GLN A 61 5.36 -5.56 3.51
C GLN A 61 6.66 -4.87 3.04
N LEU A 62 6.58 -4.02 2.02
CA LEU A 62 7.76 -3.39 1.42
C LEU A 62 8.55 -2.54 2.40
N PHE A 63 7.86 -1.87 3.33
CA PHE A 63 8.56 -1.11 4.37
C PHE A 63 9.47 -1.99 5.22
N SER A 64 9.07 -3.23 5.50
CA SER A 64 9.88 -4.17 6.30
C SER A 64 11.17 -4.59 5.61
N VAL A 65 11.26 -4.43 4.30
CA VAL A 65 12.42 -4.81 3.48
C VAL A 65 13.26 -3.60 3.11
N LEU A 66 12.61 -2.53 2.66
CA LEU A 66 13.28 -1.33 2.14
C LEU A 66 13.65 -0.33 3.24
N GLY A 67 12.81 -0.22 4.26
CA GLY A 67 12.89 0.85 5.24
C GLY A 67 12.49 2.21 4.67
N GLN A 68 12.28 3.16 5.56
CA GLN A 68 11.80 4.51 5.23
C GLN A 68 12.71 5.22 4.22
N ASN A 69 14.02 5.19 4.46
CA ASN A 69 14.96 6.00 3.68
C ASN A 69 14.97 5.62 2.20
N ASN A 70 14.94 4.33 1.89
CA ASN A 70 14.98 3.87 0.50
C ASN A 70 13.66 4.16 -0.23
N ILE A 71 12.51 3.99 0.44
CA ILE A 71 11.21 4.37 -0.14
C ILE A 71 11.19 5.87 -0.44
N VAL A 72 11.61 6.70 0.50
CA VAL A 72 11.66 8.16 0.32
C VAL A 72 12.61 8.55 -0.81
N ARG A 73 13.78 7.91 -0.93
CA ARG A 73 14.73 8.16 -2.03
C ARG A 73 14.14 7.86 -3.40
N ILE A 74 13.44 6.73 -3.54
CA ILE A 74 12.76 6.37 -4.80
C ILE A 74 11.73 7.44 -5.17
N VAL A 75 10.89 7.86 -4.23
CA VAL A 75 9.89 8.91 -4.46
C VAL A 75 10.54 10.24 -4.84
N HIS A 76 11.58 10.67 -4.15
CA HIS A 76 12.32 11.89 -4.49
C HIS A 76 12.92 11.81 -5.91
N LYS A 77 13.60 10.71 -6.24
CA LYS A 77 14.20 10.51 -7.56
C LYS A 77 13.15 10.55 -8.67
N PHE A 78 11.98 9.98 -8.43
CA PHE A 78 10.87 10.05 -9.38
C PHE A 78 10.39 11.49 -9.60
N TYR A 79 10.13 12.24 -8.52
CA TYR A 79 9.64 13.61 -8.65
C TYR A 79 10.71 14.58 -9.18
N ASP A 80 11.98 14.32 -8.93
CA ASP A 80 13.08 15.05 -9.60
C ASP A 80 13.01 14.91 -11.13
N ARG A 81 12.59 13.75 -11.65
CA ARG A 81 12.33 13.57 -13.08
C ARG A 81 11.10 14.32 -13.52
N VAL A 82 9.98 14.16 -12.79
CA VAL A 82 8.70 14.81 -13.10
C VAL A 82 8.86 16.32 -13.24
N TYR A 83 9.57 16.96 -12.30
CA TYR A 83 9.77 18.42 -12.32
C TYR A 83 10.75 18.92 -13.39
N ARG A 84 11.48 18.01 -14.04
CA ARG A 84 12.39 18.32 -15.16
C ARG A 84 11.89 17.82 -16.50
N ASP A 85 10.69 17.29 -16.53
CA ASP A 85 10.10 16.68 -17.71
C ASP A 85 9.50 17.72 -18.67
N GLU A 86 8.82 17.26 -19.70
CA GLU A 86 8.18 18.12 -20.69
C GLU A 86 7.20 19.12 -20.08
N PRO A 87 7.14 20.38 -20.59
CA PRO A 87 6.35 21.44 -19.98
C PRO A 87 4.87 21.11 -19.75
N TRP A 88 4.25 20.37 -20.69
CA TRP A 88 2.85 19.98 -20.56
C TRP A 88 2.59 19.08 -19.35
N PHE A 89 3.51 18.14 -19.06
CA PHE A 89 3.41 17.23 -17.95
C PHE A 89 3.77 17.93 -16.63
N THR A 90 4.91 18.61 -16.61
CA THR A 90 5.43 19.33 -15.44
C THR A 90 4.52 20.44 -14.97
N SER A 91 3.81 21.13 -15.88
CA SER A 91 2.96 22.29 -15.55
C SER A 91 1.84 21.96 -14.56
N VAL A 92 1.35 20.73 -14.56
CA VAL A 92 0.31 20.28 -13.62
C VAL A 92 0.86 20.19 -12.20
N PHE A 93 2.08 19.71 -12.06
CA PHE A 93 2.75 19.59 -10.75
C PHE A 93 3.22 20.95 -10.23
N ALA A 94 3.63 21.85 -11.11
CA ALA A 94 4.02 23.21 -10.74
C ALA A 94 2.88 24.01 -10.09
N ARG A 95 1.62 23.69 -10.39
CA ARG A 95 0.44 24.34 -9.78
C ARG A 95 0.20 23.92 -8.33
N ILE A 96 0.81 22.84 -7.87
CA ILE A 96 0.64 22.32 -6.52
C ILE A 96 1.39 23.17 -5.48
N GLY A 97 2.18 24.14 -5.94
CA GLY A 97 2.95 25.06 -5.09
C GLY A 97 4.32 24.49 -4.70
N ASP A 98 4.60 24.37 -3.42
CA ASP A 98 5.91 23.89 -2.95
C ASP A 98 6.15 22.42 -3.34
N ALA A 99 7.07 22.21 -4.28
CA ALA A 99 7.49 20.90 -4.75
C ALA A 99 7.94 19.98 -3.59
N SER A 100 8.65 20.54 -2.61
CA SER A 100 9.13 19.75 -1.47
C SER A 100 8.00 19.28 -0.56
N HIS A 101 6.94 20.06 -0.43
CA HIS A 101 5.73 19.65 0.27
C HIS A 101 5.01 18.52 -0.47
N HIS A 102 4.86 18.65 -1.78
CA HIS A 102 4.23 17.62 -2.61
C HIS A 102 4.99 16.30 -2.53
N VAL A 103 6.32 16.32 -2.70
CA VAL A 103 7.15 15.11 -2.61
C VAL A 103 7.04 14.45 -1.24
N ARG A 104 7.06 15.22 -0.15
CA ARG A 104 6.86 14.68 1.21
C ARG A 104 5.50 14.04 1.38
N THR A 105 4.46 14.64 0.81
CA THR A 105 3.09 14.10 0.87
C THR A 105 3.00 12.77 0.13
N GLN A 106 3.59 12.68 -1.06
CA GLN A 106 3.62 11.45 -1.84
C GLN A 106 4.46 10.35 -1.15
N ALA A 107 5.61 10.70 -0.61
CA ALA A 107 6.42 9.76 0.17
C ALA A 107 5.66 9.23 1.39
N SER A 108 4.90 10.09 2.07
CA SER A 108 4.04 9.68 3.20
C SER A 108 2.99 8.66 2.78
N MET A 109 2.37 8.85 1.62
CA MET A 109 1.38 7.90 1.08
C MET A 109 2.03 6.54 0.76
N TRP A 110 3.19 6.55 0.12
CA TRP A 110 3.93 5.31 -0.17
C TRP A 110 4.28 4.57 1.13
N LEU A 111 4.83 5.27 2.11
CA LEU A 111 5.18 4.69 3.41
C LEU A 111 3.98 4.02 4.08
N ASP A 112 2.82 4.68 4.11
CA ASP A 112 1.61 4.15 4.73
C ASP A 112 1.14 2.88 4.02
N VAL A 113 1.02 2.92 2.71
CA VAL A 113 0.53 1.78 1.92
C VAL A 113 1.52 0.61 1.92
N MET A 114 2.81 0.89 2.02
CA MET A 114 3.88 -0.12 2.10
C MET A 114 4.07 -0.70 3.51
N GLY A 115 3.25 -0.32 4.47
CA GLY A 115 3.26 -0.89 5.83
C GLY A 115 4.11 -0.13 6.84
N GLY A 116 4.53 1.09 6.51
CA GLY A 116 5.37 1.93 7.38
C GLY A 116 4.63 2.78 8.39
N GLY A 117 3.31 2.85 8.32
CA GLY A 117 2.52 3.55 9.34
C GLY A 117 1.50 4.56 8.85
N PHE A 118 1.41 5.71 9.48
CA PHE A 118 0.34 6.69 9.36
C PHE A 118 0.84 8.11 9.13
N PHE A 119 1.59 8.29 8.07
CA PHE A 119 2.13 9.61 7.72
C PHE A 119 1.14 10.46 6.91
N TYR A 120 0.27 9.80 6.15
CA TYR A 120 -0.63 10.46 5.19
C TYR A 120 -2.06 10.67 5.69
N HIS A 121 -2.45 10.06 6.79
CA HIS A 121 -3.74 10.20 7.46
C HIS A 121 -4.98 10.30 6.52
N GLY A 122 -5.61 9.18 6.25
CA GLY A 122 -6.80 9.14 5.38
C GLY A 122 -6.46 9.06 3.88
N ALA A 123 -5.44 8.31 3.55
CA ALA A 123 -4.80 8.16 2.24
C ALA A 123 -5.76 8.09 1.04
N GLU A 124 -6.78 7.25 1.07
CA GLU A 124 -7.67 7.08 -0.08
C GLU A 124 -8.51 8.31 -0.39
N PHE A 125 -9.11 8.93 0.61
CA PHE A 125 -9.91 10.14 0.41
C PHE A 125 -9.07 11.30 -0.12
N ARG A 126 -7.91 11.54 0.49
CA ARG A 126 -7.00 12.62 0.06
C ARG A 126 -6.42 12.37 -1.33
N LEU A 127 -6.10 11.12 -1.65
CA LEU A 127 -5.61 10.73 -2.95
C LEU A 127 -6.67 10.95 -4.03
N ASN A 128 -7.90 10.52 -3.81
CA ASN A 128 -9.01 10.73 -4.74
C ASN A 128 -9.29 12.22 -4.94
N PHE A 129 -9.33 13.00 -3.86
CA PHE A 129 -9.50 14.46 -3.96
C PHE A 129 -8.38 15.10 -4.78
N HIS A 130 -7.13 14.72 -4.54
CA HIS A 130 -5.99 15.23 -5.28
C HIS A 130 -6.10 14.94 -6.79
N HIS A 131 -6.43 13.72 -7.17
CA HIS A 131 -6.55 13.35 -8.58
C HIS A 131 -7.73 14.02 -9.26
N GLN A 132 -8.87 14.15 -8.59
CA GLN A 132 -10.05 14.79 -9.15
C GLN A 132 -9.92 16.31 -9.31
N HIS A 133 -9.11 16.98 -8.50
CA HIS A 133 -9.04 18.45 -8.48
C HIS A 133 -7.71 19.00 -8.98
N ASN A 134 -6.59 18.42 -8.52
CA ASN A 134 -5.27 18.98 -8.80
C ASN A 134 -4.60 18.36 -10.01
N ALA A 135 -4.73 17.04 -10.18
CA ALA A 135 -4.05 16.27 -11.22
C ALA A 135 -4.99 15.80 -12.35
N PHE A 136 -6.25 16.23 -12.34
CA PHE A 136 -7.28 15.78 -13.29
C PHE A 136 -6.81 15.84 -14.76
N GLN A 137 -6.06 16.86 -15.14
CA GLN A 137 -5.57 17.03 -16.51
C GLN A 137 -4.63 15.90 -16.98
N LEU A 138 -4.04 15.16 -16.04
CA LEU A 138 -3.17 14.00 -16.31
C LEU A 138 -3.87 12.66 -16.09
N MET A 139 -5.13 12.67 -15.62
CA MET A 139 -5.92 11.45 -15.42
C MET A 139 -6.55 11.03 -16.77
N ASN A 140 -5.69 10.70 -17.72
CA ASN A 140 -6.00 10.22 -19.05
C ASN A 140 -4.85 9.34 -19.55
N ARG A 141 -5.02 8.72 -20.71
CA ARG A 141 -4.02 7.81 -21.28
C ARG A 141 -2.64 8.44 -21.44
N GLU A 142 -2.56 9.64 -22.00
CA GLU A 142 -1.28 10.31 -22.27
C GLU A 142 -0.52 10.62 -20.97
N GLY A 143 -1.22 11.18 -19.98
CA GLY A 143 -0.64 11.47 -18.67
C GLY A 143 -0.22 10.21 -17.92
N ALA A 144 -1.02 9.16 -17.98
CA ALA A 144 -0.73 7.88 -17.35
C ALA A 144 0.49 7.18 -18.00
N GLU A 145 0.56 7.13 -19.34
CA GLU A 145 1.70 6.56 -20.06
C GLU A 145 3.00 7.32 -19.79
N ARG A 146 2.91 8.66 -19.68
CA ARG A 146 4.08 9.48 -19.32
C ARG A 146 4.55 9.21 -17.91
N TRP A 147 3.62 9.21 -16.96
CA TRP A 147 3.90 8.90 -15.56
C TRP A 147 4.53 7.51 -15.40
N LEU A 148 3.95 6.52 -16.06
CA LEU A 148 4.43 5.13 -16.08
C LEU A 148 5.87 5.06 -16.62
N LYS A 149 6.15 5.70 -17.74
CA LYS A 149 7.49 5.74 -18.33
C LYS A 149 8.53 6.27 -17.34
N LEU A 150 8.28 7.45 -16.76
CA LEU A 150 9.19 8.08 -15.80
C LEU A 150 9.38 7.24 -14.55
N MET A 151 8.33 6.56 -14.10
CA MET A 151 8.41 5.68 -12.94
C MET A 151 9.23 4.42 -13.23
N VAL A 152 9.03 3.77 -14.36
CA VAL A 152 9.84 2.61 -14.78
C VAL A 152 11.31 2.97 -14.85
N GLU A 153 11.65 4.07 -15.53
CA GLU A 153 13.03 4.57 -15.59
C GLU A 153 13.61 4.85 -14.20
N THR A 154 12.81 5.42 -13.31
CA THR A 154 13.23 5.68 -11.93
C THR A 154 13.54 4.39 -11.17
N LEU A 155 12.68 3.39 -11.32
CA LEU A 155 12.85 2.11 -10.65
C LEU A 155 14.06 1.34 -11.19
N ASP A 156 14.27 1.38 -12.51
CA ASP A 156 15.43 0.73 -13.15
C ASP A 156 16.76 1.34 -12.66
N GLU A 157 16.78 2.63 -12.43
CA GLU A 157 17.95 3.32 -11.86
C GLU A 157 18.02 3.28 -10.33
N SER A 158 17.10 2.60 -9.66
CA SER A 158 17.00 2.51 -8.20
C SER A 158 17.25 1.11 -7.65
N GLU A 159 17.82 0.22 -8.47
CA GLU A 159 18.12 -1.17 -8.06
C GLU A 159 18.95 -1.25 -6.77
N GLU A 160 19.88 -0.32 -6.59
CA GLU A 160 20.71 -0.24 -5.38
C GLU A 160 19.92 -0.06 -4.08
N TYR A 161 18.67 0.44 -4.17
CA TYR A 161 17.78 0.63 -3.03
C TYR A 161 16.89 -0.59 -2.74
N MET A 162 16.94 -1.63 -3.57
CA MET A 162 15.99 -2.74 -3.54
C MET A 162 16.49 -3.97 -2.76
N ALA A 163 17.42 -3.79 -1.83
CA ALA A 163 17.89 -4.80 -0.87
C ALA A 163 18.45 -6.10 -1.52
N ASN A 164 18.83 -6.08 -2.80
CA ASN A 164 19.27 -7.25 -3.57
C ASN A 164 18.25 -8.42 -3.57
N ASP A 165 16.98 -8.10 -3.45
CA ASP A 165 15.89 -9.06 -3.46
C ASP A 165 14.96 -8.81 -4.66
N ASN A 166 15.01 -9.68 -5.66
CA ASN A 166 14.24 -9.56 -6.90
C ASN A 166 12.72 -9.48 -6.67
N ARG A 167 12.22 -9.98 -5.54
CA ARG A 167 10.80 -9.90 -5.17
C ARG A 167 10.36 -8.48 -4.88
N VAL A 168 11.29 -7.60 -4.49
CA VAL A 168 10.98 -6.19 -4.18
C VAL A 168 10.47 -5.47 -5.41
N ARG A 169 11.17 -5.60 -6.55
CA ARG A 169 10.72 -4.95 -7.79
C ARG A 169 9.33 -5.43 -8.22
N ILE A 170 9.08 -6.74 -8.15
CA ILE A 170 7.77 -7.33 -8.47
C ILE A 170 6.69 -6.79 -7.54
N SER A 171 6.99 -6.64 -6.26
CA SER A 171 6.06 -6.08 -5.27
C SER A 171 5.75 -4.60 -5.52
N ILE A 172 6.75 -3.79 -5.88
CA ILE A 172 6.55 -2.39 -6.28
C ILE A 172 5.70 -2.30 -7.56
N ASN A 173 5.99 -3.13 -8.55
CA ASN A 173 5.19 -3.19 -9.77
C ASN A 173 3.72 -3.52 -9.45
N THR A 174 3.47 -4.46 -8.52
CA THR A 174 2.12 -4.82 -8.07
C THR A 174 1.41 -3.64 -7.42
N PHE A 175 2.10 -2.92 -6.56
CA PHE A 175 1.60 -1.70 -5.90
C PHE A 175 1.19 -0.62 -6.93
N LEU A 176 2.06 -0.35 -7.89
CA LEU A 176 1.82 0.68 -8.90
C LEU A 176 0.71 0.27 -9.89
N THR A 177 0.70 -1.00 -10.29
CA THR A 177 -0.36 -1.54 -11.16
C THR A 177 -1.73 -1.45 -10.47
N HIS A 178 -1.82 -1.79 -9.18
CA HIS A 178 -3.06 -1.70 -8.42
C HIS A 178 -3.65 -0.27 -8.45
N PHE A 179 -2.82 0.75 -8.23
CA PHE A 179 -3.28 2.14 -8.27
C PHE A 179 -3.60 2.61 -9.69
N MET A 180 -2.81 2.19 -10.69
CA MET A 180 -3.08 2.55 -12.08
C MET A 180 -4.40 1.95 -12.58
N GLU A 181 -4.66 0.68 -12.28
CA GLU A 181 -5.94 0.03 -12.60
C GLU A 181 -7.13 0.75 -11.94
N LYS A 182 -6.98 1.17 -10.68
CA LYS A 182 -7.98 1.99 -10.02
C LYS A 182 -8.23 3.31 -10.75
N TYR A 183 -7.19 4.00 -11.18
CA TYR A 183 -7.34 5.27 -11.91
C TYR A 183 -7.93 5.08 -13.30
N MET A 184 -7.58 4.01 -14.00
CA MET A 184 -8.21 3.65 -15.28
C MET A 184 -9.73 3.53 -15.16
N ILE A 185 -10.20 2.90 -14.07
CA ILE A 185 -11.63 2.77 -13.79
C ILE A 185 -12.24 4.11 -13.37
N ASP A 186 -11.60 4.82 -12.41
CA ASP A 186 -12.15 6.04 -11.83
C ASP A 186 -12.23 7.22 -12.84
N PHE A 187 -11.37 7.22 -13.86
CA PHE A 187 -11.22 8.31 -14.84
C PHE A 187 -11.47 7.89 -16.29
N ASP A 188 -11.93 6.67 -16.51
CA ASP A 188 -12.35 6.13 -17.82
C ASP A 188 -11.28 6.26 -18.91
N PHE A 189 -10.10 5.71 -18.66
CA PHE A 189 -9.03 5.61 -19.65
C PHE A 189 -8.34 4.25 -19.60
N GLU A 190 -7.64 3.92 -20.69
CA GLU A 190 -6.82 2.71 -20.78
C GLU A 190 -5.37 3.06 -21.07
N THR A 191 -4.43 2.26 -20.58
CA THR A 191 -3.00 2.34 -20.91
C THR A 191 -2.53 1.01 -21.50
N ALA A 192 -1.65 1.08 -22.50
CA ALA A 192 -1.12 -0.11 -23.16
C ALA A 192 0.06 -0.73 -22.41
N GLN A 193 0.65 -0.03 -21.45
CA GLN A 193 1.87 -0.45 -20.75
C GLN A 193 1.61 -0.63 -19.26
N LEU A 194 2.11 -1.76 -18.73
CA LEU A 194 2.14 -2.06 -17.31
C LEU A 194 3.58 -1.97 -16.80
N PHE A 195 3.73 -1.91 -15.48
CA PHE A 195 5.03 -1.77 -14.82
C PHE A 195 5.94 -2.99 -14.90
N GLY A 196 5.52 -4.05 -15.57
CA GLY A 196 6.22 -5.32 -15.67
C GLY A 196 5.58 -6.43 -14.83
N SER A 197 6.35 -7.45 -14.48
CA SER A 197 5.83 -8.59 -13.72
C SER A 197 5.26 -8.17 -12.36
N THR A 198 4.09 -8.70 -12.03
CA THR A 198 3.39 -8.45 -10.78
C THR A 198 3.16 -9.75 -10.03
N ASN A 199 2.96 -9.65 -8.72
CA ASN A 199 2.45 -10.75 -7.93
C ASN A 199 0.99 -11.04 -8.31
N GLN A 200 0.58 -12.29 -8.24
CA GLN A 200 -0.83 -12.63 -8.25
C GLN A 200 -1.54 -11.86 -7.13
N PRO A 201 -2.70 -11.24 -7.40
CA PRO A 201 -3.43 -10.55 -6.36
C PRO A 201 -3.76 -11.56 -5.24
N MET A 202 -3.09 -11.39 -4.10
CA MET A 202 -3.55 -12.11 -2.91
C MET A 202 -4.87 -11.48 -2.50
N LYS A 203 -5.91 -12.28 -2.48
CA LYS A 203 -7.14 -11.88 -1.81
C LYS A 203 -6.78 -11.50 -0.38
N ARG A 204 -7.00 -10.24 -0.01
CA ARG A 204 -6.81 -9.78 1.36
C ARG A 204 -7.63 -10.71 2.26
N LYS A 205 -7.00 -11.36 3.23
CA LYS A 205 -7.76 -12.06 4.27
C LYS A 205 -8.69 -11.03 4.91
N LEU A 206 -9.99 -11.31 4.85
CA LEU A 206 -10.99 -10.41 5.41
C LEU A 206 -10.73 -10.25 6.90
N ASN A 207 -10.57 -9.02 7.34
CA ASN A 207 -10.38 -8.71 8.76
C ASN A 207 -11.71 -8.30 9.37
N PHE A 208 -12.49 -9.27 9.81
CA PHE A 208 -13.80 -9.04 10.44
C PHE A 208 -13.74 -8.09 11.64
N LEU A 209 -12.63 -8.06 12.39
CA LEU A 209 -12.45 -7.16 13.54
C LEU A 209 -12.42 -5.67 13.15
N ASN A 210 -12.03 -5.36 11.92
CA ASN A 210 -11.97 -3.98 11.41
C ASN A 210 -13.11 -3.64 10.46
N MET A 211 -14.10 -4.53 10.33
CA MET A 211 -15.27 -4.33 9.50
C MET A 211 -16.45 -3.88 10.33
N THR A 212 -17.24 -2.96 9.79
CA THR A 212 -18.54 -2.66 10.37
C THR A 212 -19.50 -3.84 10.16
N ASP A 213 -20.50 -3.95 11.00
CA ASP A 213 -21.55 -4.95 10.87
C ASP A 213 -22.18 -4.95 9.48
N ALA A 214 -22.47 -3.77 8.95
CA ALA A 214 -23.02 -3.60 7.59
C ALA A 214 -22.06 -4.12 6.50
N ALA A 215 -20.75 -3.90 6.66
CA ALA A 215 -19.76 -4.40 5.73
C ALA A 215 -19.64 -5.94 5.77
N ILE A 216 -19.76 -6.55 6.96
CA ILE A 216 -19.80 -8.01 7.10
C ILE A 216 -21.07 -8.58 6.45
N GLU A 217 -22.23 -7.95 6.64
CA GLU A 217 -23.50 -8.36 6.04
C GLU A 217 -23.50 -8.28 4.51
N ALA A 218 -22.77 -7.31 3.96
CA ALA A 218 -22.64 -7.12 2.51
C ALA A 218 -21.77 -8.20 1.82
N LEU A 219 -20.93 -8.93 2.58
CA LEU A 219 -20.11 -10.00 2.02
C LEU A 219 -20.95 -11.14 1.44
N SER A 220 -20.45 -11.76 0.40
CA SER A 220 -21.01 -13.00 -0.13
C SER A 220 -20.75 -14.17 0.84
N GLU A 221 -21.53 -15.24 0.70
CA GLU A 221 -21.33 -16.46 1.48
C GLU A 221 -19.93 -17.07 1.27
N ALA A 222 -19.44 -17.00 0.03
CA ALA A 222 -18.10 -17.48 -0.31
C ALA A 222 -16.99 -16.68 0.40
N GLU A 223 -17.10 -15.35 0.42
CA GLU A 223 -16.16 -14.48 1.12
C GLU A 223 -16.19 -14.69 2.65
N LEU A 224 -17.37 -14.85 3.22
CA LEU A 224 -17.52 -15.16 4.63
C LEU A 224 -16.85 -16.50 5.00
N LYS A 225 -17.11 -17.56 4.21
CA LYS A 225 -16.47 -18.88 4.39
C LYS A 225 -14.95 -18.78 4.27
N GLU A 226 -14.46 -18.18 3.20
CA GLU A 226 -13.02 -18.01 2.95
C GLU A 226 -12.35 -17.22 4.09
N GLY A 227 -12.97 -16.13 4.53
CA GLY A 227 -12.46 -15.31 5.63
C GLY A 227 -12.42 -16.04 6.97
N LEU A 228 -13.43 -16.83 7.29
CA LEU A 228 -13.50 -17.63 8.53
C LEU A 228 -12.48 -18.79 8.50
N ILE A 229 -12.42 -19.54 7.40
CA ILE A 229 -11.45 -20.64 7.21
C ILE A 229 -10.01 -20.10 7.29
N GLY A 230 -9.76 -18.96 6.67
CA GLY A 230 -8.45 -18.30 6.71
C GLY A 230 -7.99 -17.91 8.13
N ARG A 231 -8.91 -17.92 9.09
CA ARG A 231 -8.66 -17.71 10.53
C ARG A 231 -8.63 -19.00 11.35
N GLY A 232 -8.69 -20.14 10.70
CA GLY A 232 -8.73 -21.45 11.36
C GLY A 232 -10.09 -21.77 11.99
N ILE A 233 -11.15 -21.03 11.61
CA ILE A 233 -12.50 -21.28 12.13
C ILE A 233 -13.16 -22.34 11.27
N ASN A 234 -13.58 -23.42 11.91
CA ASN A 234 -14.32 -24.46 11.22
C ASN A 234 -15.73 -23.95 10.87
N VAL A 235 -16.07 -24.04 9.57
CA VAL A 235 -17.40 -23.69 9.01
C VAL A 235 -18.12 -24.90 8.42
N GLU A 236 -17.61 -26.13 8.63
CA GLU A 236 -18.27 -27.35 8.21
C GLU A 236 -19.65 -27.48 8.86
N GLY A 237 -20.66 -27.82 8.09
CA GLY A 237 -22.05 -27.95 8.55
C GLY A 237 -22.80 -26.63 8.68
N GLN A 238 -22.20 -25.48 8.40
CA GLN A 238 -22.91 -24.19 8.37
C GLN A 238 -23.41 -23.92 6.95
N ILE A 239 -24.73 -24.00 6.78
CA ILE A 239 -25.39 -24.05 5.48
C ILE A 239 -25.90 -22.68 5.04
N ASP A 240 -26.04 -21.69 5.94
CA ASP A 240 -26.63 -20.42 5.58
C ASP A 240 -25.71 -19.21 5.87
N LYS A 241 -25.90 -18.17 5.07
CA LYS A 241 -25.17 -16.90 5.15
C LYS A 241 -25.35 -16.23 6.52
N LEU A 242 -26.52 -16.34 7.16
CA LEU A 242 -26.80 -15.69 8.44
C LEU A 242 -25.96 -16.29 9.57
N ALA A 243 -25.77 -17.60 9.59
CA ALA A 243 -24.90 -18.27 10.55
C ALA A 243 -23.44 -17.83 10.38
N LEU A 244 -22.98 -17.68 9.16
CA LEU A 244 -21.62 -17.18 8.85
C LEU A 244 -21.45 -15.72 9.29
N ILE A 245 -22.42 -14.85 9.01
CA ILE A 245 -22.43 -13.46 9.46
C ILE A 245 -22.35 -13.39 10.98
N LYS A 246 -23.21 -14.14 11.68
CA LYS A 246 -23.21 -14.17 13.14
C LYS A 246 -21.85 -14.60 13.69
N LYS A 247 -21.23 -15.59 13.08
CA LYS A 247 -19.90 -16.07 13.48
C LYS A 247 -18.81 -15.04 13.18
N ALA A 248 -18.86 -14.38 12.03
CA ALA A 248 -17.91 -13.32 11.67
C ALA A 248 -18.01 -12.10 12.62
N LYS A 249 -19.22 -11.72 13.04
CA LYS A 249 -19.44 -10.63 14.00
C LYS A 249 -19.06 -10.97 15.43
N SER A 250 -18.94 -12.25 15.77
CA SER A 250 -18.56 -12.70 17.12
C SER A 250 -17.05 -12.79 17.34
N LEU A 251 -16.26 -12.45 16.34
CA LEU A 251 -14.80 -12.42 16.41
C LEU A 251 -14.27 -11.11 16.94
#